data_6d23cca0fd788481eaf742dbe04790dd
#
_entry.id   6d23cca0fd788481eaf742dbe04790dd
#
_cell.length_a   1.000
_cell.length_b   1.000
_cell.length_c   1.000
_cell.angle_alpha   90.00
_cell.angle_beta   90.00
_cell.angle_gamma   90.00
#
_symmetry.space_group_name_H-M   'P 1'
#
loop_
_entity.id
_entity.type
_entity.pdbx_description
1 polymer ?
#
loop_
_entity_poly.entity_id
_entity_poly.type
_entity_poly.pdbx_seq_one_letter_code
_entity_poly.pdbx_strand_id
1 'polypeptide(L)'
;MRFMVMVRATKDSEAGVLPDEKILTEMGKFNEELVKAGVMLAGEGLQASSKGARVRFSGSKRTVIDGPFAETKELIAGFWLWQVKSKEEAIEWVKRCPNPFSGESEIEIRQVFEAEDFGAEFTPELREQEERLRAQLAAKKK
;
A
#
# COMPACT_ATOMS: atom_id res chain seq x y z
N MET A 1 10.57 -1.76 11.68
CA MET A 1 10.12 -0.66 10.82
C MET A 1 9.07 -1.18 9.85
N ARG A 2 8.05 -0.39 9.60
CA ARG A 2 7.01 -0.76 8.64
C ARG A 2 7.14 0.09 7.38
N PHE A 3 6.89 -0.52 6.24
CA PHE A 3 6.93 0.15 4.95
C PHE A 3 5.68 -0.15 4.16
N MET A 4 5.12 0.88 3.53
CA MET A 4 4.11 0.66 2.51
C MET A 4 4.83 0.48 1.18
N VAL A 5 4.50 -0.60 0.48
CA VAL A 5 5.13 -0.99 -0.77
C VAL A 5 4.04 -0.92 -1.84
N MET A 6 4.15 0.06 -2.72
CA MET A 6 3.08 0.43 -3.63
C MET A 6 3.42 0.05 -5.07
N VAL A 7 2.56 -0.75 -5.67
CA VAL A 7 2.66 -1.10 -7.09
C VAL A 7 2.08 0.05 -7.88
N ARG A 8 2.91 0.72 -8.70
CA ARG A 8 2.46 1.84 -9.51
C ARG A 8 1.55 1.34 -10.62
N ALA A 9 0.52 2.13 -10.92
CA ALA A 9 -0.43 1.77 -11.96
C ALA A 9 0.20 1.89 -13.35
N THR A 10 -0.34 1.15 -14.31
CA THR A 10 0.02 1.22 -15.72
C THR A 10 -1.24 1.54 -16.53
N LYS A 11 -1.06 1.84 -17.82
CA LYS A 11 -2.20 2.07 -18.71
C LYS A 11 -3.11 0.85 -18.73
N ASP A 12 -2.52 -0.36 -18.74
CA ASP A 12 -3.29 -1.60 -18.75
C ASP A 12 -4.09 -1.78 -17.47
N SER A 13 -3.47 -1.53 -16.29
CA SER A 13 -4.20 -1.68 -15.04
C SER A 13 -5.35 -0.68 -14.93
N GLU A 14 -5.15 0.55 -15.42
CA GLU A 14 -6.21 1.55 -15.44
C GLU A 14 -7.30 1.25 -16.46
N ALA A 15 -6.96 0.51 -17.50
CA ALA A 15 -7.94 0.04 -18.49
C ALA A 15 -8.70 -1.21 -18.03
N GLY A 16 -8.38 -1.73 -16.84
CA GLY A 16 -9.05 -2.90 -16.29
C GLY A 16 -8.50 -4.23 -16.79
N VAL A 17 -7.33 -4.23 -17.42
CA VAL A 17 -6.69 -5.48 -17.85
C VAL A 17 -6.22 -6.22 -16.60
N LEU A 18 -6.69 -7.45 -16.46
CA LEU A 18 -6.37 -8.28 -15.29
C LEU A 18 -5.06 -9.04 -15.50
N PRO A 19 -4.33 -9.34 -14.41
CA PRO A 19 -3.14 -10.17 -14.51
C PRO A 19 -3.51 -11.59 -14.96
N ASP A 20 -2.61 -12.24 -15.68
CA ASP A 20 -2.83 -13.60 -16.14
C ASP A 20 -2.50 -14.62 -15.04
N GLU A 21 -2.80 -15.90 -15.32
CA GLU A 21 -2.56 -16.98 -14.37
C GLU A 21 -1.10 -17.10 -13.95
N LYS A 22 -0.17 -16.88 -14.91
CA LYS A 22 1.25 -16.97 -14.61
C LYS A 22 1.68 -15.90 -13.60
N ILE A 23 1.25 -14.67 -13.80
CA ILE A 23 1.57 -13.56 -12.89
C ILE A 23 0.98 -13.83 -11.51
N LEU A 24 -0.28 -14.25 -11.46
CA LEU A 24 -0.97 -14.56 -10.20
C LEU A 24 -0.27 -15.70 -9.46
N THR A 25 0.18 -16.73 -10.18
CA THR A 25 0.89 -17.86 -9.59
C THR A 25 2.23 -17.43 -9.00
N GLU A 26 3.01 -16.67 -9.76
CA GLU A 26 4.31 -16.19 -9.30
C GLU A 26 4.18 -15.24 -8.11
N MET A 27 3.19 -14.37 -8.17
CA MET A 27 2.93 -13.43 -7.08
C MET A 27 2.48 -14.17 -5.82
N GLY A 28 1.67 -15.21 -5.97
CA GLY A 28 1.25 -16.06 -4.86
C GLY A 28 2.45 -16.70 -4.16
N LYS A 29 3.41 -17.19 -4.93
CA LYS A 29 4.63 -17.77 -4.38
C LYS A 29 5.47 -16.74 -3.63
N PHE A 30 5.58 -15.55 -4.19
CA PHE A 30 6.29 -14.45 -3.55
C PHE A 30 5.63 -14.07 -2.22
N ASN A 31 4.30 -13.98 -2.20
CA ASN A 31 3.56 -13.68 -0.99
C ASN A 31 3.76 -14.77 0.08
N GLU A 32 3.83 -16.04 -0.31
CA GLU A 32 4.14 -17.12 0.63
C GLU A 32 5.50 -16.93 1.28
N GLU A 33 6.50 -16.53 0.50
CA GLU A 33 7.84 -16.24 1.04
C GLU A 33 7.80 -15.09 2.04
N LEU A 34 7.06 -14.04 1.73
CA LEU A 34 6.92 -12.89 2.63
C LEU A 34 6.26 -13.29 3.95
N VAL A 35 5.24 -14.12 3.87
CA VAL A 35 4.53 -14.60 5.06
C VAL A 35 5.44 -15.49 5.89
N LYS A 36 6.15 -16.42 5.28
CA LYS A 36 7.08 -17.31 5.98
C LYS A 36 8.21 -16.55 6.67
N ALA A 37 8.67 -15.47 6.06
CA ALA A 37 9.72 -14.64 6.64
C ALA A 37 9.21 -13.67 7.71
N GLY A 38 7.90 -13.62 7.94
CA GLY A 38 7.31 -12.72 8.91
C GLY A 38 7.32 -11.25 8.46
N VAL A 39 7.45 -11.03 7.17
CA VAL A 39 7.56 -9.68 6.58
C VAL A 39 6.19 -9.07 6.27
N MET A 40 5.28 -9.86 5.73
CA MET A 40 4.00 -9.37 5.25
C MET A 40 3.00 -9.12 6.38
N LEU A 41 2.53 -7.89 6.51
CA LEU A 41 1.45 -7.54 7.44
C LEU A 41 0.11 -7.43 6.72
N ALA A 42 0.11 -6.95 5.49
CA ALA A 42 -1.09 -6.84 4.66
C ALA A 42 -0.68 -6.72 3.19
N GLY A 43 -1.62 -7.00 2.30
CA GLY A 43 -1.40 -6.82 0.87
C GLY A 43 -2.72 -6.91 0.13
N GLU A 44 -2.97 -5.93 -0.74
CA GLU A 44 -4.22 -5.84 -1.48
C GLU A 44 -4.00 -5.25 -2.88
N GLY A 45 -4.74 -5.76 -3.86
CA GLY A 45 -4.82 -5.13 -5.16
C GLY A 45 -5.90 -4.05 -5.14
N LEU A 46 -5.75 -3.06 -5.99
CA LEU A 46 -6.73 -2.00 -6.16
C LEU A 46 -7.33 -2.04 -7.55
N GLN A 47 -8.61 -1.78 -7.63
CA GLN A 47 -9.29 -1.65 -8.91
C GLN A 47 -8.90 -0.32 -9.57
N ALA A 48 -9.15 -0.19 -10.87
CA ALA A 48 -8.83 1.02 -11.62
C ALA A 48 -9.48 2.26 -11.01
N SER A 49 -8.86 3.42 -11.22
CA SER A 49 -9.35 4.67 -10.67
C SER A 49 -10.74 5.07 -11.17
N SER A 50 -11.20 4.48 -12.30
CA SER A 50 -12.57 4.68 -12.79
C SER A 50 -13.63 4.25 -11.77
N LYS A 51 -13.27 3.39 -10.83
CA LYS A 51 -14.17 2.93 -9.76
C LYS A 51 -13.97 3.66 -8.45
N GLY A 52 -13.11 4.67 -8.45
CA GLY A 52 -12.80 5.45 -7.25
C GLY A 52 -13.27 6.88 -7.35
N ALA A 53 -12.93 7.64 -6.32
CA ALA A 53 -13.25 9.06 -6.26
C ALA A 53 -12.20 9.77 -5.44
N ARG A 54 -12.09 11.07 -5.63
CA ARG A 54 -11.32 11.97 -4.79
C ARG A 54 -12.29 12.95 -4.14
N VAL A 55 -11.98 13.34 -2.91
CA VAL A 55 -12.74 14.39 -2.22
C VAL A 55 -11.76 15.53 -1.99
N ARG A 56 -12.09 16.69 -2.55
CA ARG A 56 -11.28 17.90 -2.40
C ARG A 56 -11.78 18.72 -1.23
N PHE A 57 -10.83 19.13 -0.40
CA PHE A 57 -11.09 20.00 0.75
C PHE A 57 -10.64 21.41 0.39
N SER A 58 -11.56 22.37 0.45
CA SER A 58 -11.26 23.78 0.21
C SER A 58 -12.08 24.59 1.19
N GLY A 59 -11.45 25.05 2.27
CA GLY A 59 -12.16 25.66 3.39
C GLY A 59 -13.17 24.70 3.97
N SER A 60 -14.44 25.12 4.05
CA SER A 60 -15.54 24.25 4.52
C SER A 60 -16.14 23.40 3.39
N LYS A 61 -15.71 23.62 2.15
CA LYS A 61 -16.24 22.88 1.00
C LYS A 61 -15.62 21.50 0.88
N ARG A 62 -16.44 20.56 0.44
CA ARG A 62 -16.03 19.20 0.12
C ARG A 62 -16.56 18.89 -1.27
N THR A 63 -15.67 18.65 -2.22
CA THR A 63 -16.06 18.39 -3.62
C THR A 63 -15.65 16.97 -3.98
N VAL A 64 -16.60 16.19 -4.48
CA VAL A 64 -16.34 14.82 -4.93
C VAL A 64 -15.99 14.85 -6.41
N ILE A 65 -14.89 14.20 -6.77
CA ILE A 65 -14.41 14.08 -8.14
C ILE A 65 -14.32 12.61 -8.46
N ASP A 66 -15.20 12.11 -9.34
CA ASP A 66 -15.16 10.71 -9.73
C ASP A 66 -14.00 10.45 -10.68
N GLY A 67 -13.43 9.22 -10.60
CA GLY A 67 -12.44 8.78 -11.57
C GLY A 67 -13.05 8.51 -12.94
N PRO A 68 -12.24 8.16 -13.95
CA PRO A 68 -10.80 7.92 -13.82
C PRO A 68 -9.96 9.20 -13.72
N PHE A 69 -8.73 9.04 -13.22
CA PHE A 69 -7.80 10.16 -13.08
C PHE A 69 -6.71 10.07 -14.15
N ALA A 70 -6.34 11.20 -14.72
CA ALA A 70 -5.52 11.26 -15.93
C ALA A 70 -4.06 10.82 -15.75
N GLU A 71 -3.49 11.11 -14.58
CA GLU A 71 -2.06 10.90 -14.35
C GLU A 71 -1.77 9.49 -13.83
N THR A 72 -1.75 8.52 -14.76
CA THR A 72 -1.51 7.10 -14.43
C THR A 72 -0.29 6.88 -13.56
N LYS A 73 0.80 7.63 -13.81
CA LYS A 73 2.04 7.50 -13.04
C LYS A 73 1.90 7.92 -11.57
N GLU A 74 0.86 8.65 -11.24
CA GLU A 74 0.59 9.07 -9.86
C GLU A 74 -0.34 8.11 -9.12
N LEU A 75 -0.82 7.09 -9.80
CA LEU A 75 -1.78 6.13 -9.25
C LEU A 75 -1.07 4.86 -8.82
N ILE A 76 -1.73 4.11 -7.92
CA ILE A 76 -1.24 2.80 -7.51
C ILE A 76 -2.27 1.73 -7.87
N ALA A 77 -1.77 0.54 -8.21
CA ALA A 77 -2.61 -0.60 -8.56
C ALA A 77 -2.72 -1.63 -7.43
N GLY A 78 -1.92 -1.45 -6.38
CA GLY A 78 -1.94 -2.34 -5.23
C GLY A 78 -0.88 -1.93 -4.24
N PHE A 79 -0.90 -2.58 -3.08
CA PHE A 79 0.08 -2.28 -2.04
C PHE A 79 0.28 -3.48 -1.11
N TRP A 80 1.43 -3.46 -0.45
CA TRP A 80 1.69 -4.29 0.73
C TRP A 80 2.03 -3.38 1.90
N LEU A 81 1.84 -3.91 3.08
CA LEU A 81 2.43 -3.36 4.30
C LEU A 81 3.39 -4.41 4.81
N TRP A 82 4.67 -4.04 4.91
CA TRP A 82 5.74 -4.96 5.34
C TRP A 82 6.38 -4.50 6.64
N GLN A 83 6.80 -5.46 7.44
CA GLN A 83 7.64 -5.20 8.61
C GLN A 83 9.02 -5.76 8.34
N VAL A 84 10.01 -4.88 8.28
CA VAL A 84 11.41 -5.21 8.01
C VAL A 84 12.31 -4.37 8.90
N LYS A 85 13.60 -4.68 8.90
CA LYS A 85 14.57 -4.00 9.77
C LYS A 85 15.05 -2.67 9.20
N SER A 86 14.98 -2.51 7.88
CA SER A 86 15.54 -1.33 7.21
C SER A 86 14.93 -1.14 5.83
N LYS A 87 15.13 0.05 5.28
CA LYS A 87 14.74 0.34 3.90
C LYS A 87 15.50 -0.57 2.92
N GLU A 88 16.76 -0.83 3.22
CA GLU A 88 17.61 -1.70 2.38
C GLU A 88 17.05 -3.12 2.31
N GLU A 89 16.55 -3.65 3.42
CA GLU A 89 15.90 -4.96 3.43
C GLU A 89 14.62 -4.93 2.58
N ALA A 90 13.83 -3.86 2.70
CA ALA A 90 12.63 -3.71 1.88
C ALA A 90 12.98 -3.70 0.39
N ILE A 91 14.03 -2.98 0.01
CA ILE A 91 14.49 -2.92 -1.38
C ILE A 91 14.89 -4.31 -1.87
N GLU A 92 15.63 -5.06 -1.07
CA GLU A 92 16.05 -6.40 -1.45
C GLU A 92 14.85 -7.33 -1.66
N TRP A 93 13.83 -7.23 -0.82
CA TRP A 93 12.60 -7.98 -1.03
C TRP A 93 11.90 -7.58 -2.32
N VAL A 94 11.81 -6.29 -2.63
CA VAL A 94 11.17 -5.81 -3.86
C VAL A 94 11.89 -6.33 -5.10
N LYS A 95 13.22 -6.39 -5.05
CA LYS A 95 14.00 -6.93 -6.17
C LYS A 95 13.66 -8.39 -6.47
N ARG A 96 13.18 -9.14 -5.50
CA ARG A 96 12.78 -10.54 -5.67
C ARG A 96 11.34 -10.68 -6.13
N CYS A 97 10.59 -9.59 -6.13
CA CYS A 97 9.19 -9.59 -6.54
C CYS A 97 9.10 -9.83 -8.06
N PRO A 98 8.21 -10.72 -8.50
CA PRO A 98 7.96 -10.82 -9.94
C PRO A 98 7.35 -9.52 -10.45
N ASN A 99 7.67 -9.15 -11.69
CA ASN A 99 7.08 -7.96 -12.28
C ASN A 99 5.56 -8.16 -12.37
N PRO A 100 4.75 -7.31 -11.72
CA PRO A 100 3.30 -7.50 -11.73
C PRO A 100 2.64 -7.21 -13.07
N PHE A 101 3.40 -6.68 -14.02
CA PHE A 101 2.89 -6.33 -15.34
C PHE A 101 3.77 -6.91 -16.44
N SER A 102 3.25 -6.92 -17.68
CA SER A 102 3.99 -7.47 -18.81
C SER A 102 5.07 -6.53 -19.33
N GLY A 103 5.01 -5.26 -19.00
CA GLY A 103 5.96 -4.25 -19.47
C GLY A 103 6.76 -3.64 -18.34
N GLU A 104 7.38 -2.52 -18.62
CA GLU A 104 8.12 -1.76 -17.61
C GLU A 104 7.17 -1.27 -16.52
N SER A 105 7.56 -1.44 -15.27
CA SER A 105 6.76 -1.02 -14.14
C SER A 105 7.65 -0.62 -12.97
N GLU A 106 7.03 0.01 -11.96
CA GLU A 106 7.76 0.48 -10.79
C GLU A 106 6.99 0.11 -9.52
N ILE A 107 7.75 -0.10 -8.46
CA ILE A 107 7.20 -0.26 -7.11
C ILE A 107 7.85 0.81 -6.25
N GLU A 108 7.03 1.57 -5.54
CA GLU A 108 7.49 2.61 -4.64
C GLU A 108 7.42 2.13 -3.19
N ILE A 109 8.45 2.46 -2.42
CA ILE A 109 8.56 2.07 -1.01
C ILE A 109 8.55 3.33 -0.15
N ARG A 110 7.66 3.41 0.84
CA ARG A 110 7.56 4.54 1.76
C ARG A 110 7.49 4.03 3.19
N GLN A 111 8.33 4.58 4.07
CA GLN A 111 8.29 4.21 5.48
C GLN A 111 7.01 4.75 6.12
N VAL A 112 6.38 3.92 6.93
CA VAL A 112 5.18 4.29 7.68
C VAL A 112 5.59 5.04 8.94
N PHE A 113 4.85 6.09 9.28
CA PHE A 113 5.07 6.80 10.54
C PHE A 113 4.85 5.88 11.74
N GLU A 114 5.76 5.96 12.70
CA GLU A 114 5.58 5.36 14.02
C GLU A 114 5.36 6.49 15.03
N ALA A 115 4.93 6.14 16.24
CA ALA A 115 4.65 7.16 17.26
C ALA A 115 5.85 8.09 17.50
N GLU A 116 7.06 7.53 17.45
CA GLU A 116 8.31 8.27 17.70
C GLU A 116 8.62 9.30 16.60
N ASP A 117 8.02 9.14 15.42
CA ASP A 117 8.26 10.05 14.29
C ASP A 117 7.48 11.36 14.41
N PHE A 118 6.47 11.39 15.28
CA PHE A 118 5.69 12.59 15.54
C PHE A 118 6.37 13.43 16.62
N GLY A 119 6.22 14.74 16.51
CA GLY A 119 6.80 15.65 17.50
C GLY A 119 5.97 15.79 18.77
N ALA A 120 6.24 16.85 19.51
CA ALA A 120 5.57 17.14 20.80
C ALA A 120 4.06 17.32 20.67
N GLU A 121 3.58 17.65 19.49
CA GLU A 121 2.13 17.77 19.23
C GLU A 121 1.39 16.45 19.39
N PHE A 122 2.11 15.33 19.30
CA PHE A 122 1.53 14.02 19.58
C PHE A 122 1.67 13.75 21.09
N THR A 123 0.71 14.27 21.83
CA THR A 123 0.72 14.28 23.30
C THR A 123 0.59 12.86 23.89
N PRO A 124 0.93 12.68 25.19
CA PRO A 124 0.71 11.38 25.83
C PRO A 124 -0.73 10.89 25.75
N GLU A 125 -1.70 11.81 25.84
CA GLU A 125 -3.12 11.47 25.72
C GLU A 125 -3.46 10.95 24.34
N LEU A 126 -2.90 11.56 23.29
CA LEU A 126 -3.12 11.12 21.91
C LEU A 126 -2.44 9.78 21.66
N ARG A 127 -1.26 9.55 22.24
CA ARG A 127 -0.57 8.25 22.14
C ARG A 127 -1.41 7.15 22.77
N GLU A 128 -1.98 7.42 23.93
CA GLU A 128 -2.84 6.45 24.63
C GLU A 128 -4.09 6.14 23.82
N GLN A 129 -4.70 7.17 23.21
CA GLN A 129 -5.84 6.98 22.32
C GLN A 129 -5.49 6.08 21.15
N GLU A 130 -4.36 6.36 20.51
CA GLU A 130 -3.87 5.57 19.36
C GLU A 130 -3.66 4.10 19.75
N GLU A 131 -3.04 3.85 20.90
CA GLU A 131 -2.81 2.49 21.39
C GLU A 131 -4.12 1.75 21.62
N ARG A 132 -5.12 2.42 22.20
CA ARG A 132 -6.45 1.82 22.41
C ARG A 132 -7.11 1.46 21.09
N LEU A 133 -7.02 2.36 20.09
CA LEU A 133 -7.62 2.12 18.79
C LEU A 133 -6.96 0.93 18.09
N ARG A 134 -5.63 0.82 18.19
CA ARG A 134 -4.92 -0.32 17.61
C ARG A 134 -5.28 -1.63 18.28
N ALA A 135 -5.44 -1.61 19.61
CA ALA A 135 -5.87 -2.78 20.36
C ALA A 135 -7.28 -3.21 19.95
N GLN A 136 -8.19 -2.26 19.75
CA GLN A 136 -9.54 -2.53 19.28
C GLN A 136 -9.55 -3.13 17.87
N LEU A 137 -8.70 -2.62 16.98
CA LEU A 137 -8.56 -3.17 15.64
C LEU A 137 -8.05 -4.61 15.67
N ALA A 138 -7.06 -4.88 16.51
CA ALA A 138 -6.51 -6.23 16.67
C ALA A 138 -7.57 -7.21 17.21
N ALA A 139 -8.38 -6.78 18.18
CA ALA A 139 -9.45 -7.60 18.74
C ALA A 139 -10.52 -7.93 17.71
N LYS A 140 -10.82 -7.02 16.80
CA LYS A 140 -11.85 -7.21 15.77
C LYS A 140 -11.45 -8.23 14.69
N LYS A 141 -10.15 -8.50 14.55
CA LYS A 141 -9.63 -9.43 13.54
C LYS A 141 -9.75 -10.89 13.92
N LYS A 142 -10.23 -11.18 15.11
CA LYS A 142 -10.41 -12.56 15.56
C LYS A 142 -11.72 -13.18 15.08
#